data_15bc36daac1ef7e5fb6e7dd753220fec
#
_entry.id   15bc36daac1ef7e5fb6e7dd753220fec
#
_cell.length_a   1.000
_cell.length_b   1.000
_cell.length_c   1.000
_cell.angle_alpha   90.00
_cell.angle_beta   90.00
_cell.angle_gamma   90.00
#
_symmetry.space_group_name_H-M   'P 1'
#
loop_
_entity.id
_entity.type
_entity.pdbx_description
1 polymer ?
#
loop_
_entity_poly.entity_id
_entity_poly.type
_entity_poly.pdbx_seq_one_letter_code
_entity_poly.pdbx_strand_id
1 'polypeptide(L)'
;HTNLVQLLHGTKRLIDRPCSETVSERRTDRSVLTVERIVDFAQSLCPEDVQEIFERQISYNMAIAEAGLAGSYGANVGKTLREAYGETVQNRARYMAAAASDARMSGCELPVIINSGSGNQGITASVPVVVYAEELGVSRETLYRALAVSNLSTIHIKAHIGTLSAYCGAVSAGCGAGAGITYLYGGGYEQIKHTLVNAMAITSGIICDGAKPSCAAKIATSVDAGLLGYHMYRCGNQFYAGDGIVKSGIEHTIETVGALAHTGMADTDRQIIRLMMEP
;
A
#
# COMPACT_ATOMS: atom_id res chain seq x y z
N HIS A 1 3.07 -5.87 16.93
CA HIS A 1 1.80 -6.52 17.31
C HIS A 1 1.99 -7.91 17.90
N THR A 2 3.10 -8.59 17.66
CA THR A 2 3.36 -9.96 18.12
C THR A 2 4.13 -10.04 19.43
N ASN A 3 4.72 -8.93 19.89
CA ASN A 3 5.47 -8.88 21.14
C ASN A 3 4.59 -8.31 22.27
N LEU A 4 3.84 -9.19 22.93
CA LEU A 4 3.04 -8.84 24.11
C LEU A 4 3.96 -8.74 25.33
N VAL A 5 4.22 -7.54 25.79
CA VAL A 5 5.10 -7.28 26.96
C VAL A 5 4.31 -7.16 28.26
N GLN A 6 3.06 -6.67 28.23
CA GLN A 6 2.23 -6.55 29.41
C GLN A 6 0.76 -6.85 29.10
N LEU A 7 0.10 -7.62 29.98
CA LEU A 7 -1.33 -7.89 29.96
C LEU A 7 -1.88 -7.72 31.37
N LEU A 8 -2.86 -6.88 31.52
CA LEU A 8 -3.56 -6.61 32.78
C LEU A 8 -5.03 -7.01 32.66
N HIS A 9 -5.58 -7.58 33.73
CA HIS A 9 -7.01 -7.76 33.90
C HIS A 9 -7.42 -7.08 35.22
N GLY A 10 -7.99 -5.88 35.14
CA GLY A 10 -8.14 -5.00 36.27
C GLY A 10 -6.76 -4.62 36.87
N THR A 11 -6.55 -4.87 38.14
CA THR A 11 -5.26 -4.65 38.83
C THR A 11 -4.31 -5.85 38.74
N LYS A 12 -4.76 -6.99 38.25
CA LYS A 12 -3.97 -8.24 38.16
C LYS A 12 -3.14 -8.26 36.88
N ARG A 13 -1.81 -8.33 37.05
CA ARG A 13 -0.89 -8.55 35.92
C ARG A 13 -0.91 -10.04 35.54
N LEU A 14 -1.28 -10.32 34.30
CA LEU A 14 -1.29 -11.68 33.73
C LEU A 14 0.00 -11.98 32.97
N ILE A 15 0.56 -10.97 32.30
CA ILE A 15 1.86 -11.03 31.63
C ILE A 15 2.61 -9.74 31.98
N ASP A 16 3.89 -9.87 32.30
CA ASP A 16 4.82 -8.76 32.53
C ASP A 16 6.22 -9.21 32.09
N ARG A 17 6.69 -8.74 30.96
CA ARG A 17 7.97 -9.09 30.35
C ARG A 17 8.82 -7.84 30.14
N PRO A 18 10.14 -7.88 30.32
CA PRO A 18 11.00 -6.74 30.03
C PRO A 18 10.94 -6.39 28.54
N CYS A 19 10.86 -5.09 28.23
CA CYS A 19 10.87 -4.61 26.84
C CYS A 19 12.19 -4.91 26.08
N SER A 20 13.25 -5.27 26.81
CA SER A 20 14.56 -5.61 26.27
C SER A 20 14.61 -7.01 25.65
N GLU A 21 13.64 -7.87 25.88
CA GLU A 21 13.49 -9.15 25.21
C GLU A 21 12.90 -8.94 23.80
N THR A 22 13.62 -8.20 22.96
CA THR A 22 13.34 -8.21 21.53
C THR A 22 13.66 -9.59 21.00
N VAL A 23 12.61 -10.38 20.75
CA VAL A 23 12.73 -11.54 19.87
C VAL A 23 13.31 -11.00 18.56
N SER A 24 14.54 -11.36 18.25
CA SER A 24 15.11 -11.07 16.95
C SER A 24 14.27 -11.82 15.93
N GLU A 25 13.24 -11.17 15.41
CA GLU A 25 12.53 -11.70 14.26
C GLU A 25 13.60 -11.98 13.21
N ARG A 26 13.69 -13.21 12.73
CA ARG A 26 14.49 -13.53 11.55
C ARG A 26 13.95 -12.65 10.44
N ARG A 27 14.62 -11.52 10.21
CA ARG A 27 14.24 -10.62 9.12
C ARG A 27 14.41 -11.38 7.83
N THR A 28 13.33 -11.56 7.10
CA THR A 28 13.38 -12.11 5.74
C THR A 28 14.36 -11.27 4.94
N ASP A 29 15.34 -11.92 4.30
CA ASP A 29 16.23 -11.24 3.38
C ASP A 29 15.43 -10.75 2.17
N ARG A 30 15.37 -9.44 2.00
CA ARG A 30 14.66 -8.78 0.91
C ARG A 30 15.60 -8.16 -0.12
N SER A 31 16.92 -8.38 0.01
CA SER A 31 17.92 -7.87 -0.93
C SER A 31 17.76 -8.43 -2.34
N VAL A 32 17.05 -9.55 -2.47
CA VAL A 32 16.72 -10.15 -3.77
C VAL A 32 15.66 -9.37 -4.55
N LEU A 33 14.90 -8.47 -3.89
CA LEU A 33 13.84 -7.71 -4.54
C LEU A 33 14.45 -6.55 -5.34
N THR A 34 14.19 -6.55 -6.63
CA THR A 34 14.31 -5.41 -7.53
C THR A 34 13.06 -5.35 -8.40
N VAL A 35 12.73 -4.19 -8.93
CA VAL A 35 11.54 -4.06 -9.80
C VAL A 35 11.64 -4.97 -11.02
N GLU A 36 12.82 -5.12 -11.60
CA GLU A 36 13.06 -6.04 -12.71
C GLU A 36 12.75 -7.49 -12.33
N ARG A 37 13.33 -7.99 -11.23
CA ARG A 37 13.08 -9.35 -10.73
C ARG A 37 11.63 -9.59 -10.32
N ILE A 38 10.94 -8.56 -9.83
CA ILE A 38 9.50 -8.64 -9.50
C ILE A 38 8.68 -8.88 -10.77
N VAL A 39 9.01 -8.18 -11.86
CA VAL A 39 8.34 -8.36 -13.14
C VAL A 39 8.64 -9.75 -13.73
N ASP A 40 9.91 -10.18 -13.71
CA ASP A 40 10.32 -11.51 -14.17
C ASP A 40 9.62 -12.63 -13.39
N PHE A 41 9.55 -12.49 -12.06
CA PHE A 41 8.81 -13.41 -11.21
C PHE A 41 7.33 -13.47 -11.58
N ALA A 42 6.70 -12.30 -11.77
CA ALA A 42 5.29 -12.27 -12.15
C ALA A 42 5.02 -12.93 -13.52
N GLN A 43 5.94 -12.82 -14.47
CA GLN A 43 5.83 -13.45 -15.78
C GLN A 43 6.01 -14.98 -15.72
N SER A 44 6.86 -15.47 -14.83
CA SER A 44 7.16 -16.89 -14.64
C SER A 44 6.29 -17.57 -13.57
N LEU A 45 5.45 -16.80 -12.87
CA LEU A 45 4.63 -17.28 -11.76
C LEU A 45 3.69 -18.40 -12.21
N CYS A 46 3.72 -19.51 -11.46
CA CYS A 46 2.76 -20.60 -11.58
C CYS A 46 1.50 -20.25 -10.76
N PRO A 47 0.32 -20.16 -11.38
CA PRO A 47 -0.90 -19.75 -10.68
C PRO A 47 -1.22 -20.62 -9.47
N GLU A 48 -0.96 -21.91 -9.53
CA GLU A 48 -1.24 -22.88 -8.48
C GLU A 48 -0.47 -22.58 -7.17
N ASP A 49 0.75 -22.03 -7.28
CA ASP A 49 1.60 -21.72 -6.12
C ASP A 49 1.07 -20.55 -5.29
N VAL A 50 0.26 -19.70 -5.89
CA VAL A 50 -0.20 -18.44 -5.27
C VAL A 50 -1.72 -18.32 -5.14
N GLN A 51 -2.47 -19.23 -5.77
CA GLN A 51 -3.93 -19.19 -5.83
C GLN A 51 -4.57 -19.04 -4.45
N GLU A 52 -4.20 -19.88 -3.48
CA GLU A 52 -4.77 -19.81 -2.14
C GLU A 52 -4.54 -18.44 -1.48
N ILE A 53 -3.34 -17.90 -1.63
CA ILE A 53 -2.95 -16.62 -1.01
C ILE A 53 -3.74 -15.48 -1.67
N PHE A 54 -3.78 -15.42 -2.99
CA PHE A 54 -4.42 -14.32 -3.70
C PHE A 54 -5.95 -14.41 -3.67
N GLU A 55 -6.54 -15.60 -3.75
CA GLU A 55 -8.00 -15.73 -3.60
C GLU A 55 -8.46 -15.26 -2.22
N ARG A 56 -7.72 -15.58 -1.18
CA ARG A 56 -8.00 -15.08 0.16
C ARG A 56 -7.83 -13.56 0.25
N GLN A 57 -6.78 -13.00 -0.37
CA GLN A 57 -6.57 -11.54 -0.42
C GLN A 57 -7.70 -10.84 -1.16
N ILE A 58 -8.09 -11.34 -2.33
CA ILE A 58 -9.19 -10.79 -3.13
C ILE A 58 -10.49 -10.83 -2.32
N SER A 59 -10.87 -12.02 -1.84
CA SER A 59 -12.13 -12.23 -1.14
C SER A 59 -12.26 -11.33 0.10
N TYR A 60 -11.25 -11.30 0.96
CA TYR A 60 -11.34 -10.54 2.21
C TYR A 60 -11.27 -9.04 2.01
N ASN A 61 -10.37 -8.58 1.14
CA ASN A 61 -10.18 -7.14 0.94
C ASN A 61 -11.33 -6.52 0.12
N MET A 62 -11.96 -7.29 -0.78
CA MET A 62 -13.16 -6.84 -1.49
C MET A 62 -14.38 -6.85 -0.57
N ALA A 63 -14.56 -7.87 0.26
CA ALA A 63 -15.69 -7.93 1.19
C ALA A 63 -15.74 -6.73 2.15
N ILE A 64 -14.60 -6.32 2.71
CA ILE A 64 -14.57 -5.13 3.58
C ILE A 64 -14.76 -3.83 2.78
N ALA A 65 -14.35 -3.77 1.51
CA ALA A 65 -14.61 -2.62 0.65
C ALA A 65 -16.11 -2.45 0.38
N GLU A 66 -16.80 -3.54 0.08
CA GLU A 66 -18.25 -3.59 -0.10
C GLU A 66 -18.99 -3.20 1.19
N ALA A 67 -18.56 -3.76 2.34
CA ALA A 67 -19.12 -3.39 3.64
C ALA A 67 -18.94 -1.89 3.94
N GLY A 68 -17.78 -1.33 3.60
CA GLY A 68 -17.49 0.10 3.74
C GLY A 68 -18.42 0.98 2.90
N LEU A 69 -18.77 0.55 1.70
CA LEU A 69 -19.76 1.26 0.87
C LEU A 69 -21.20 1.06 1.33
N ALA A 70 -21.55 -0.10 1.86
CA ALA A 70 -22.90 -0.38 2.34
C ALA A 70 -23.19 0.31 3.68
N GLY A 71 -22.24 0.24 4.63
CA GLY A 71 -22.36 0.80 5.97
C GLY A 71 -22.04 2.29 6.05
N SER A 72 -22.00 2.83 7.26
CA SER A 72 -21.52 4.19 7.56
C SER A 72 -20.31 4.07 8.49
N TYR A 73 -19.12 4.40 7.98
CA TYR A 73 -17.86 4.20 8.67
C TYR A 73 -16.96 5.43 8.58
N GLY A 74 -16.40 5.82 9.72
CA GLY A 74 -15.44 6.92 9.80
C GLY A 74 -15.95 8.21 9.17
N ALA A 75 -15.18 8.74 8.23
CA ALA A 75 -15.53 9.95 7.49
C ALA A 75 -16.29 9.66 6.17
N ASN A 76 -16.64 8.41 5.90
CA ASN A 76 -17.31 7.98 4.66
C ASN A 76 -16.60 8.46 3.39
N VAL A 77 -15.26 8.45 3.40
CA VAL A 77 -14.45 8.94 2.28
C VAL A 77 -14.78 8.20 0.98
N GLY A 78 -14.90 6.86 1.06
CA GLY A 78 -15.27 6.06 -0.11
C GLY A 78 -16.61 6.48 -0.72
N LYS A 79 -17.64 6.66 0.10
CA LYS A 79 -18.96 7.12 -0.37
C LYS A 79 -18.90 8.52 -0.96
N THR A 80 -18.21 9.43 -0.29
CA THR A 80 -18.03 10.80 -0.77
C THR A 80 -17.34 10.83 -2.14
N LEU A 81 -16.29 10.03 -2.33
CA LEU A 81 -15.60 9.92 -3.64
C LEU A 81 -16.52 9.38 -4.73
N ARG A 82 -17.33 8.36 -4.43
CA ARG A 82 -18.30 7.79 -5.38
C ARG A 82 -19.36 8.84 -5.78
N GLU A 83 -19.91 9.52 -4.81
CA GLU A 83 -20.94 10.54 -5.03
C GLU A 83 -20.40 11.74 -5.81
N ALA A 84 -19.21 12.24 -5.44
CA ALA A 84 -18.64 13.46 -6.02
C ALA A 84 -18.06 13.25 -7.44
N TYR A 85 -17.49 12.07 -7.75
CA TYR A 85 -16.73 11.83 -8.97
C TYR A 85 -17.30 10.73 -9.88
N GLY A 86 -18.39 10.04 -9.45
CA GLY A 86 -19.10 9.04 -10.25
C GLY A 86 -18.38 7.68 -10.33
N GLU A 87 -18.78 6.88 -11.34
CA GLU A 87 -18.49 5.43 -11.42
C GLU A 87 -17.40 5.08 -12.44
N THR A 88 -16.54 6.02 -12.83
CA THR A 88 -15.40 5.66 -13.69
C THR A 88 -14.51 4.63 -13.01
N VAL A 89 -13.87 3.72 -13.76
CA VAL A 89 -12.98 2.70 -13.19
C VAL A 89 -11.88 3.30 -12.31
N GLN A 90 -11.32 4.44 -12.72
CA GLN A 90 -10.34 5.19 -11.94
C GLN A 90 -10.90 5.58 -10.57
N ASN A 91 -12.10 6.17 -10.55
CA ASN A 91 -12.73 6.55 -9.28
C ASN A 91 -13.17 5.33 -8.47
N ARG A 92 -13.68 4.28 -9.15
CA ARG A 92 -14.06 3.01 -8.49
C ARG A 92 -12.88 2.39 -7.74
N ALA A 93 -11.71 2.34 -8.34
CA ALA A 93 -10.49 1.88 -7.69
C ALA A 93 -10.14 2.68 -6.43
N ARG A 94 -10.28 4.02 -6.50
CA ARG A 94 -10.03 4.94 -5.38
C ARG A 94 -11.05 4.78 -4.27
N TYR A 95 -12.34 4.83 -4.61
CA TYR A 95 -13.39 4.83 -3.60
C TYR A 95 -13.55 3.45 -2.93
N MET A 96 -13.35 2.34 -3.63
CA MET A 96 -13.39 1.00 -3.05
C MET A 96 -12.27 0.81 -2.01
N ALA A 97 -11.04 1.20 -2.35
CA ALA A 97 -9.92 1.13 -1.41
C ALA A 97 -10.12 2.06 -0.20
N ALA A 98 -10.65 3.26 -0.42
CA ALA A 98 -10.99 4.19 0.67
C ALA A 98 -12.10 3.64 1.58
N ALA A 99 -13.17 3.09 1.01
CA ALA A 99 -14.28 2.50 1.76
C ALA A 99 -13.84 1.32 2.63
N ALA A 100 -12.96 0.45 2.10
CA ALA A 100 -12.36 -0.63 2.88
C ALA A 100 -11.59 -0.09 4.10
N SER A 101 -10.86 1.01 3.91
CA SER A 101 -10.15 1.67 5.01
C SER A 101 -11.10 2.37 5.99
N ASP A 102 -12.15 3.04 5.51
CA ASP A 102 -13.20 3.62 6.36
C ASP A 102 -13.77 2.55 7.31
N ALA A 103 -14.18 1.41 6.76
CA ALA A 103 -14.70 0.28 7.53
C ALA A 103 -13.66 -0.25 8.53
N ARG A 104 -12.44 -0.52 8.06
CA ARG A 104 -11.37 -1.08 8.90
C ARG A 104 -10.99 -0.14 10.05
N MET A 105 -10.83 1.16 9.78
CA MET A 105 -10.43 2.15 10.79
C MET A 105 -11.53 2.45 11.81
N SER A 106 -12.75 2.04 11.51
CA SER A 106 -13.92 2.23 12.39
C SER A 106 -14.36 0.95 13.09
N GLY A 107 -13.53 -0.11 13.06
CA GLY A 107 -13.77 -1.33 13.83
C GLY A 107 -14.70 -2.36 13.16
N CYS A 108 -14.86 -2.32 11.83
CA CYS A 108 -15.54 -3.40 11.11
C CYS A 108 -14.81 -4.73 11.38
N GLU A 109 -15.55 -5.76 11.80
CA GLU A 109 -15.01 -7.04 12.23
C GLU A 109 -14.56 -7.96 11.08
N LEU A 110 -14.79 -7.55 9.82
CA LEU A 110 -14.34 -8.33 8.67
C LEU A 110 -12.81 -8.38 8.60
N PRO A 111 -12.22 -9.56 8.34
CA PRO A 111 -10.79 -9.71 8.23
C PRO A 111 -10.25 -9.05 6.96
N VAL A 112 -8.97 -8.68 6.99
CA VAL A 112 -8.23 -8.20 5.82
C VAL A 112 -6.91 -8.94 5.68
N ILE A 113 -6.44 -9.12 4.45
CA ILE A 113 -5.09 -9.62 4.18
C ILE A 113 -4.15 -8.43 4.14
N ILE A 114 -3.13 -8.49 5.00
CA ILE A 114 -2.15 -7.43 5.21
C ILE A 114 -1.05 -7.45 4.14
N ASN A 115 -0.40 -6.31 3.93
CA ASN A 115 0.89 -6.20 3.27
C ASN A 115 1.84 -5.39 4.18
N SER A 116 3.09 -5.82 4.31
CA SER A 116 4.13 -5.14 5.11
C SER A 116 3.68 -4.76 6.53
N GLY A 117 2.88 -5.63 7.17
CA GLY A 117 2.40 -5.46 8.54
C GLY A 117 1.18 -4.53 8.69
N SER A 118 0.56 -4.09 7.61
CA SER A 118 -0.61 -3.19 7.66
C SER A 118 -1.76 -3.68 6.77
N GLY A 119 -2.99 -3.72 7.34
CA GLY A 119 -4.20 -4.03 6.58
C GLY A 119 -4.50 -2.96 5.53
N ASN A 120 -4.31 -1.69 5.86
CA ASN A 120 -4.49 -0.60 4.90
C ASN A 120 -3.55 -0.73 3.70
N GLN A 121 -2.31 -1.17 3.90
CA GLN A 121 -1.39 -1.43 2.78
C GLN A 121 -1.86 -2.62 1.95
N GLY A 122 -2.33 -3.70 2.58
CA GLY A 122 -2.88 -4.86 1.87
C GLY A 122 -4.12 -4.52 1.04
N ILE A 123 -5.05 -3.72 1.60
CA ILE A 123 -6.22 -3.19 0.89
C ILE A 123 -5.78 -2.35 -0.32
N THR A 124 -4.86 -1.40 -0.10
CA THR A 124 -4.41 -0.47 -1.15
C THR A 124 -3.67 -1.17 -2.27
N ALA A 125 -2.87 -2.20 -1.95
CA ALA A 125 -2.14 -2.97 -2.96
C ALA A 125 -3.04 -3.93 -3.76
N SER A 126 -4.21 -4.33 -3.24
CA SER A 126 -5.04 -5.34 -3.90
C SER A 126 -6.33 -4.80 -4.51
N VAL A 127 -7.14 -4.06 -3.75
CA VAL A 127 -8.48 -3.63 -4.18
C VAL A 127 -8.47 -2.87 -5.51
N PRO A 128 -7.61 -1.87 -5.73
CA PRO A 128 -7.56 -1.16 -7.02
C PRO A 128 -7.19 -2.07 -8.20
N VAL A 129 -6.29 -3.03 -7.98
CA VAL A 129 -5.87 -3.99 -9.01
C VAL A 129 -7.01 -4.93 -9.37
N VAL A 130 -7.77 -5.42 -8.37
CA VAL A 130 -8.96 -6.25 -8.60
C VAL A 130 -10.02 -5.49 -9.38
N VAL A 131 -10.31 -4.24 -9.00
CA VAL A 131 -11.29 -3.38 -9.71
C VAL A 131 -10.92 -3.21 -11.18
N TYR A 132 -9.64 -2.97 -11.48
CA TYR A 132 -9.19 -2.85 -12.86
C TYR A 132 -9.19 -4.18 -13.62
N ALA A 133 -8.87 -5.28 -12.95
CA ALA A 133 -8.93 -6.61 -13.55
C ALA A 133 -10.36 -7.00 -13.95
N GLU A 134 -11.34 -6.68 -13.11
CA GLU A 134 -12.77 -6.86 -13.41
C GLU A 134 -13.21 -6.01 -14.59
N GLU A 135 -12.84 -4.73 -14.63
CA GLU A 135 -13.18 -3.82 -15.73
C GLU A 135 -12.60 -4.27 -17.06
N LEU A 136 -11.37 -4.79 -17.04
CA LEU A 136 -10.69 -5.28 -18.25
C LEU A 136 -11.09 -6.71 -18.64
N GLY A 137 -11.82 -7.42 -17.78
CA GLY A 137 -12.24 -8.81 -18.04
C GLY A 137 -11.07 -9.77 -18.19
N VAL A 138 -9.95 -9.55 -17.49
CA VAL A 138 -8.76 -10.40 -17.61
C VAL A 138 -8.93 -11.74 -16.90
N SER A 139 -8.09 -12.73 -17.28
CA SER A 139 -8.08 -14.04 -16.62
C SER A 139 -7.63 -13.96 -15.16
N ARG A 140 -8.00 -14.99 -14.36
CA ARG A 140 -7.50 -15.12 -12.98
C ARG A 140 -5.97 -15.18 -12.92
N GLU A 141 -5.35 -15.87 -13.85
CA GLU A 141 -3.89 -15.91 -13.96
C GLU A 141 -3.28 -14.52 -14.14
N THR A 142 -3.83 -13.70 -15.06
CA THR A 142 -3.37 -12.33 -15.28
C THR A 142 -3.55 -11.48 -14.03
N LEU A 143 -4.67 -11.63 -13.31
CA LEU A 143 -4.91 -10.95 -12.04
C LEU A 143 -3.88 -11.36 -10.98
N TYR A 144 -3.56 -12.65 -10.83
CA TYR A 144 -2.55 -13.09 -9.85
C TYR A 144 -1.17 -12.52 -10.17
N ARG A 145 -0.77 -12.48 -11.44
CA ARG A 145 0.48 -11.86 -11.88
C ARG A 145 0.51 -10.37 -11.55
N ALA A 146 -0.58 -9.64 -11.81
CA ALA A 146 -0.69 -8.23 -11.47
C ALA A 146 -0.68 -7.99 -9.95
N LEU A 147 -1.33 -8.86 -9.17
CA LEU A 147 -1.27 -8.81 -7.71
C LEU A 147 0.14 -9.11 -7.18
N ALA A 148 0.88 -10.02 -7.82
CA ALA A 148 2.27 -10.27 -7.47
C ALA A 148 3.13 -9.01 -7.69
N VAL A 149 3.01 -8.35 -8.86
CA VAL A 149 3.69 -7.08 -9.13
C VAL A 149 3.33 -6.03 -8.09
N SER A 150 2.05 -5.83 -7.81
CA SER A 150 1.58 -4.82 -6.83
C SER A 150 2.10 -5.09 -5.43
N ASN A 151 1.90 -6.31 -4.92
CA ASN A 151 2.28 -6.68 -3.55
C ASN A 151 3.80 -6.65 -3.36
N LEU A 152 4.57 -7.19 -4.29
CA LEU A 152 6.04 -7.23 -4.18
C LEU A 152 6.67 -5.86 -4.35
N SER A 153 6.17 -5.00 -5.25
CA SER A 153 6.61 -3.61 -5.37
C SER A 153 6.32 -2.83 -4.08
N THR A 154 5.14 -3.02 -3.48
CA THR A 154 4.80 -2.45 -2.18
C THR A 154 5.79 -2.88 -1.09
N ILE A 155 6.08 -4.18 -1.01
CA ILE A 155 7.03 -4.75 -0.04
C ILE A 155 8.44 -4.19 -0.27
N HIS A 156 8.87 -4.09 -1.53
CA HIS A 156 10.17 -3.59 -1.90
C HIS A 156 10.36 -2.14 -1.45
N ILE A 157 9.46 -1.24 -1.84
CA ILE A 157 9.50 0.17 -1.41
C ILE A 157 9.45 0.27 0.12
N LYS A 158 8.53 -0.48 0.75
CA LYS A 158 8.36 -0.45 2.21
C LYS A 158 9.57 -0.99 2.97
N ALA A 159 10.32 -1.91 2.40
CA ALA A 159 11.56 -2.44 3.01
C ALA A 159 12.62 -1.34 3.21
N HIS A 160 12.72 -0.39 2.28
CA HIS A 160 13.63 0.76 2.38
C HIS A 160 13.11 1.84 3.35
N ILE A 161 11.80 2.03 3.47
CA ILE A 161 11.16 2.99 4.40
C ILE A 161 11.30 2.52 5.86
N GLY A 162 11.27 1.20 6.09
CA GLY A 162 11.30 0.61 7.42
C GLY A 162 9.91 0.34 8.00
N THR A 163 9.86 -0.31 9.18
CA THR A 163 8.62 -0.82 9.79
C THR A 163 7.74 0.31 10.31
N LEU A 164 8.34 1.26 11.02
CA LEU A 164 7.70 2.47 11.55
C LEU A 164 8.41 3.70 10.99
N SER A 165 7.63 4.64 10.48
CA SER A 165 8.13 5.90 9.92
C SER A 165 6.98 6.88 9.79
N ALA A 166 7.28 8.16 9.91
CA ALA A 166 6.36 9.24 9.55
C ALA A 166 5.97 9.22 8.06
N TYR A 167 6.71 8.52 7.21
CA TYR A 167 6.33 8.29 5.82
C TYR A 167 5.17 7.29 5.73
N CYS A 168 4.07 7.67 5.15
CA CYS A 168 2.85 6.88 5.10
C CYS A 168 3.01 5.60 4.24
N GLY A 169 2.75 4.43 4.83
CA GLY A 169 2.81 3.16 4.11
C GLY A 169 1.79 3.01 2.98
N ALA A 170 0.69 3.79 3.02
CA ALA A 170 -0.27 3.83 1.92
C ALA A 170 0.35 4.33 0.62
N VAL A 171 1.38 5.21 0.69
CA VAL A 171 2.12 5.67 -0.49
C VAL A 171 2.77 4.50 -1.22
N SER A 172 3.53 3.66 -0.49
CA SER A 172 4.16 2.46 -1.08
C SER A 172 3.13 1.55 -1.74
N ALA A 173 1.98 1.37 -1.09
CA ALA A 173 0.92 0.50 -1.58
C ALA A 173 0.17 1.10 -2.78
N GLY A 174 -0.03 2.41 -2.83
CA GLY A 174 -0.58 3.10 -3.99
C GLY A 174 0.33 3.05 -5.21
N CYS A 175 1.65 3.20 -5.00
CA CYS A 175 2.65 2.98 -6.04
C CYS A 175 2.60 1.53 -6.57
N GLY A 176 2.55 0.55 -5.65
CA GLY A 176 2.41 -0.85 -6.00
C GLY A 176 1.13 -1.14 -6.79
N ALA A 177 -0.01 -0.58 -6.38
CA ALA A 177 -1.26 -0.69 -7.13
C ALA A 177 -1.14 -0.14 -8.55
N GLY A 178 -0.51 1.03 -8.71
CA GLY A 178 -0.19 1.60 -10.03
C GLY A 178 0.64 0.66 -10.89
N ALA A 179 1.65 0.02 -10.31
CA ALA A 179 2.49 -0.97 -10.99
C ALA A 179 1.67 -2.21 -11.42
N GLY A 180 0.82 -2.75 -10.53
CA GLY A 180 -0.07 -3.87 -10.85
C GLY A 180 -1.07 -3.53 -11.97
N ILE A 181 -1.65 -2.34 -11.93
CA ILE A 181 -2.55 -1.85 -12.99
C ILE A 181 -1.79 -1.67 -14.31
N THR A 182 -0.55 -1.15 -14.28
CA THR A 182 0.31 -1.05 -15.46
C THR A 182 0.51 -2.45 -16.08
N TYR A 183 0.74 -3.46 -15.25
CA TYR A 183 0.87 -4.84 -15.71
C TYR A 183 -0.41 -5.36 -16.37
N LEU A 184 -1.60 -5.06 -15.81
CA LEU A 184 -2.90 -5.43 -16.41
C LEU A 184 -3.08 -4.87 -17.82
N TYR A 185 -2.53 -3.70 -18.10
CA TYR A 185 -2.51 -3.08 -19.43
C TYR A 185 -1.39 -3.61 -20.34
N GLY A 186 -0.71 -4.69 -19.99
CA GLY A 186 0.37 -5.30 -20.75
C GLY A 186 1.73 -4.62 -20.59
N GLY A 187 1.88 -3.73 -19.59
CA GLY A 187 3.14 -3.07 -19.33
C GLY A 187 4.19 -4.02 -18.75
N GLY A 188 5.40 -3.95 -19.27
CA GLY A 188 6.58 -4.64 -18.78
C GLY A 188 7.41 -3.76 -17.83
N TYR A 189 8.69 -4.15 -17.64
CA TYR A 189 9.60 -3.47 -16.72
C TYR A 189 9.69 -1.95 -16.95
N GLU A 190 9.83 -1.51 -18.20
CA GLU A 190 9.99 -0.09 -18.52
C GLU A 190 8.77 0.75 -18.06
N GLN A 191 7.56 0.29 -18.40
CA GLN A 191 6.32 0.97 -18.03
C GLN A 191 6.12 0.99 -16.51
N ILE A 192 6.38 -0.14 -15.85
CA ILE A 192 6.23 -0.30 -14.41
C ILE A 192 7.22 0.58 -13.65
N LYS A 193 8.49 0.61 -14.04
CA LYS A 193 9.49 1.45 -13.36
C LYS A 193 9.14 2.93 -13.43
N HIS A 194 8.68 3.42 -14.59
CA HIS A 194 8.28 4.82 -14.74
C HIS A 194 6.99 5.14 -13.97
N THR A 195 6.03 4.23 -13.95
CA THR A 195 4.83 4.35 -13.10
C THR A 195 5.22 4.52 -11.63
N LEU A 196 6.12 3.68 -11.13
CA LEU A 196 6.60 3.72 -9.74
C LEU A 196 7.35 5.03 -9.43
N VAL A 197 8.27 5.46 -10.32
CA VAL A 197 9.00 6.73 -10.16
C VAL A 197 8.04 7.90 -10.09
N ASN A 198 7.12 8.00 -11.06
CA ASN A 198 6.14 9.08 -11.11
C ASN A 198 5.26 9.10 -9.84
N ALA A 199 4.72 7.96 -9.43
CA ALA A 199 3.87 7.85 -8.26
C ALA A 199 4.59 8.26 -6.97
N MET A 200 5.84 7.82 -6.77
CA MET A 200 6.65 8.20 -5.61
C MET A 200 6.98 9.69 -5.61
N ALA A 201 7.32 10.28 -6.75
CA ALA A 201 7.59 11.70 -6.86
C ALA A 201 6.37 12.56 -6.47
N ILE A 202 5.16 12.10 -6.82
CA ILE A 202 3.90 12.81 -6.51
C ILE A 202 3.55 12.74 -5.01
N THR A 203 3.77 11.61 -4.33
CA THR A 203 3.17 11.35 -3.02
C THR A 203 4.16 11.31 -1.86
N SER A 204 5.45 11.55 -2.07
CA SER A 204 6.49 11.41 -1.02
C SER A 204 6.41 12.40 0.15
N GLY A 205 5.36 13.23 0.22
CA GLY A 205 5.10 14.13 1.35
C GLY A 205 3.95 13.70 2.26
N ILE A 206 3.27 12.59 1.99
CA ILE A 206 2.14 12.13 2.81
C ILE A 206 2.67 11.51 4.11
N ILE A 207 2.36 12.14 5.23
CA ILE A 207 2.79 11.66 6.56
C ILE A 207 1.84 10.62 7.15
N CYS A 208 2.38 9.76 8.00
CA CYS A 208 1.66 8.78 8.81
C CYS A 208 1.51 9.33 10.24
N ASP A 209 0.28 9.59 10.65
CA ASP A 209 -0.11 10.03 11.99
C ASP A 209 -0.89 8.93 12.75
N GLY A 210 -0.59 7.68 12.45
CA GLY A 210 -1.22 6.50 13.04
C GLY A 210 -2.47 6.03 12.29
N ALA A 211 -3.11 5.00 12.83
CA ALA A 211 -4.32 4.40 12.25
C ALA A 211 -5.55 5.26 12.58
N LYS A 212 -5.99 6.09 11.66
CA LYS A 212 -7.02 7.10 11.83
C LYS A 212 -8.02 7.09 10.66
N PRO A 213 -9.20 7.68 10.79
CA PRO A 213 -10.16 7.82 9.68
C PRO A 213 -9.57 8.49 8.44
N SER A 214 -8.61 9.43 8.61
CA SER A 214 -7.89 10.10 7.51
C SER A 214 -7.10 9.15 6.61
N CYS A 215 -6.83 7.91 7.07
CA CYS A 215 -6.15 6.91 6.25
C CYS A 215 -6.90 6.62 4.95
N ALA A 216 -8.24 6.63 4.95
CA ALA A 216 -9.05 6.41 3.77
C ALA A 216 -8.76 7.44 2.67
N ALA A 217 -8.65 8.73 3.03
CA ALA A 217 -8.30 9.79 2.09
C ALA A 217 -6.85 9.69 1.59
N LYS A 218 -5.90 9.37 2.48
CA LYS A 218 -4.49 9.14 2.10
C LYS A 218 -4.36 7.96 1.12
N ILE A 219 -5.15 6.91 1.30
CA ILE A 219 -5.22 5.76 0.39
C ILE A 219 -5.74 6.19 -0.98
N ALA A 220 -6.89 6.89 -1.03
CA ALA A 220 -7.46 7.37 -2.29
C ALA A 220 -6.47 8.22 -3.08
N THR A 221 -5.77 9.15 -2.41
CA THR A 221 -4.73 10.00 -3.01
C THR A 221 -3.53 9.17 -3.50
N SER A 222 -3.12 8.17 -2.75
CA SER A 222 -1.99 7.32 -3.14
C SER A 222 -2.31 6.42 -4.33
N VAL A 223 -3.54 5.89 -4.40
CA VAL A 223 -4.03 5.15 -5.58
C VAL A 223 -4.12 6.06 -6.80
N ASP A 224 -4.63 7.29 -6.63
CA ASP A 224 -4.71 8.27 -7.70
C ASP A 224 -3.33 8.62 -8.27
N ALA A 225 -2.33 8.79 -7.41
CA ALA A 225 -0.94 9.02 -7.84
C ALA A 225 -0.36 7.82 -8.61
N GLY A 226 -0.67 6.59 -8.21
CA GLY A 226 -0.30 5.39 -8.96
C GLY A 226 -0.90 5.37 -10.35
N LEU A 227 -2.19 5.71 -10.46
CA LEU A 227 -2.89 5.83 -11.75
C LEU A 227 -2.36 6.97 -12.61
N LEU A 228 -2.13 8.14 -11.99
CA LEU A 228 -1.54 9.28 -12.70
C LEU A 228 -0.14 8.94 -13.21
N GLY A 229 0.67 8.26 -12.41
CA GLY A 229 2.00 7.81 -12.80
C GLY A 229 2.00 6.92 -14.04
N TYR A 230 1.05 5.99 -14.13
CA TYR A 230 0.80 5.18 -15.32
C TYR A 230 0.37 6.03 -16.54
N HIS A 231 -0.62 6.91 -16.36
CA HIS A 231 -1.13 7.74 -17.45
C HIS A 231 -0.09 8.73 -17.97
N MET A 232 0.74 9.32 -17.10
CA MET A 232 1.84 10.19 -17.51
C MET A 232 2.77 9.46 -18.48
N TYR A 233 3.24 8.28 -18.10
CA TYR A 233 4.14 7.51 -18.95
C TYR A 233 3.48 7.10 -20.27
N ARG A 234 2.22 6.65 -20.22
CA ARG A 234 1.44 6.32 -21.42
C ARG A 234 1.29 7.50 -22.39
N CYS A 235 1.24 8.73 -21.88
CA CYS A 235 1.22 9.96 -22.66
C CYS A 235 2.62 10.47 -23.06
N GLY A 236 3.68 9.70 -22.81
CA GLY A 236 5.06 10.09 -23.13
C GLY A 236 5.68 11.07 -22.13
N ASN A 237 5.10 11.20 -20.93
CA ASN A 237 5.57 12.12 -19.89
C ASN A 237 6.07 11.32 -18.67
N GLN A 238 7.12 11.83 -18.06
CA GLN A 238 7.71 11.23 -16.85
C GLN A 238 8.57 12.24 -16.11
N PHE A 239 8.86 11.96 -14.85
CA PHE A 239 9.89 12.66 -14.10
C PHE A 239 11.25 12.04 -14.38
N TYR A 240 12.30 12.88 -14.45
CA TYR A 240 13.66 12.50 -14.77
C TYR A 240 14.59 12.62 -13.57
N ALA A 241 15.75 12.01 -13.68
CA ALA A 241 16.81 12.18 -12.71
C ALA A 241 17.17 13.66 -12.55
N GLY A 242 17.11 14.17 -11.32
CA GLY A 242 17.31 15.58 -11.00
C GLY A 242 16.00 16.34 -10.73
N ASP A 243 14.84 15.76 -11.00
CA ASP A 243 13.57 16.32 -10.59
C ASP A 243 13.34 16.04 -9.09
N GLY A 244 13.90 16.89 -8.24
CA GLY A 244 13.82 16.79 -6.80
C GLY A 244 14.48 15.51 -6.27
N ILE A 245 13.67 14.61 -5.67
CA ILE A 245 14.16 13.34 -5.08
C ILE A 245 14.33 12.21 -6.08
N VAL A 246 13.92 12.41 -7.33
CA VAL A 246 14.04 11.39 -8.38
C VAL A 246 15.50 11.20 -8.77
N LYS A 247 15.95 9.95 -8.82
CA LYS A 247 17.31 9.56 -9.19
C LYS A 247 17.32 8.78 -10.51
N SER A 248 18.51 8.56 -11.04
CA SER A 248 18.70 7.71 -12.21
C SER A 248 18.35 6.26 -11.86
N GLY A 249 17.25 5.77 -12.43
CA GLY A 249 16.71 4.44 -12.21
C GLY A 249 15.76 4.33 -11.01
N ILE A 250 14.93 3.31 -11.06
CA ILE A 250 13.90 3.07 -10.05
C ILE A 250 14.51 2.68 -8.70
N GLU A 251 15.52 1.84 -8.68
CA GLU A 251 16.12 1.36 -7.43
C GLU A 251 16.74 2.50 -6.62
N HIS A 252 17.53 3.39 -7.26
CA HIS A 252 18.09 4.56 -6.59
C HIS A 252 17.01 5.55 -6.13
N THR A 253 15.89 5.64 -6.83
CA THR A 253 14.76 6.47 -6.39
C THR A 253 14.12 5.86 -5.14
N ILE A 254 13.94 4.53 -5.09
CA ILE A 254 13.44 3.81 -3.90
C ILE A 254 14.39 4.00 -2.71
N GLU A 255 15.69 3.85 -2.93
CA GLU A 255 16.72 4.09 -1.89
C GLU A 255 16.66 5.53 -1.35
N THR A 256 16.51 6.53 -2.24
CA THR A 256 16.41 7.94 -1.87
C THR A 256 15.16 8.21 -1.04
N VAL A 257 14.02 7.67 -1.45
CA VAL A 257 12.75 7.75 -0.70
C VAL A 257 12.90 7.04 0.65
N GLY A 258 13.54 5.89 0.67
CA GLY A 258 13.85 5.15 1.89
C GLY A 258 14.72 5.96 2.86
N ALA A 259 15.78 6.58 2.38
CA ALA A 259 16.65 7.45 3.20
C ALA A 259 15.89 8.66 3.75
N LEU A 260 15.06 9.32 2.93
CA LEU A 260 14.18 10.40 3.39
C LEU A 260 13.24 9.91 4.49
N ALA A 261 12.60 8.77 4.30
CA ALA A 261 11.64 8.22 5.24
C ALA A 261 12.29 7.75 6.56
N HIS A 262 13.43 7.05 6.47
CA HIS A 262 14.09 6.43 7.61
C HIS A 262 14.90 7.44 8.44
N THR A 263 15.68 8.28 7.75
CA THR A 263 16.60 9.23 8.39
C THR A 263 16.00 10.64 8.42
N GLY A 264 15.52 11.13 7.29
CA GLY A 264 15.03 12.50 7.17
C GLY A 264 13.77 12.79 7.96
N MET A 265 12.89 11.80 8.11
CA MET A 265 11.62 11.95 8.86
C MET A 265 11.68 11.48 10.30
N ALA A 266 12.86 11.12 10.85
CA ALA A 266 12.97 10.63 12.23
C ALA A 266 12.50 11.65 13.29
N ASP A 267 12.82 12.92 13.10
CA ASP A 267 12.35 14.00 13.99
C ASP A 267 10.87 14.33 13.75
N THR A 268 10.41 14.23 12.50
CA THR A 268 8.99 14.38 12.15
C THR A 268 8.15 13.33 12.88
N ASP A 269 8.61 12.08 12.93
CA ASP A 269 7.95 10.98 13.63
C ASP A 269 7.81 11.27 15.13
N ARG A 270 8.91 11.70 15.77
CA ARG A 270 8.90 12.12 17.18
C ARG A 270 7.96 13.29 17.44
N GLN A 271 7.94 14.27 16.54
CA GLN A 271 7.06 15.44 16.68
C GLN A 271 5.58 15.04 16.52
N ILE A 272 5.25 14.16 15.57
CA ILE A 272 3.88 13.63 15.40
C ILE A 272 3.42 12.95 16.69
N ILE A 273 4.27 12.09 17.28
CA ILE A 273 3.94 11.40 18.53
C ILE A 273 3.65 12.41 19.65
N ARG A 274 4.47 13.45 19.78
CA ARG A 274 4.24 14.51 20.79
C ARG A 274 2.89 15.20 20.58
N LEU A 275 2.62 15.66 19.35
CA LEU A 275 1.37 16.33 19.00
C LEU A 275 0.13 15.44 19.25
N MET A 276 0.26 14.13 19.05
CA MET A 276 -0.83 13.18 19.31
C MET A 276 -1.07 12.91 20.80
N MET A 277 -0.08 13.20 21.66
CA MET A 277 -0.19 13.03 23.11
C MET A 277 -0.62 14.31 23.82
N GLU A 278 -0.53 15.46 23.17
CA GLU A 278 -1.04 16.72 23.68
C GLU A 278 -2.57 16.72 23.62
N PRO A 279 -3.26 17.15 24.69
CA PRO A 279 -4.74 17.14 24.76
C PRO A 279 -5.39 18.17 23.83
#